data_13c1a24a7c3228ae6bebb0a76b7e68c7
#
_entry.id   13c1a24a7c3228ae6bebb0a76b7e68c7
#
_cell.length_a   1.000
_cell.length_b   1.000
_cell.length_c   1.000
_cell.angle_alpha   90.00
_cell.angle_beta   90.00
_cell.angle_gamma   90.00
#
_symmetry.space_group_name_H-M   'P 1'
#
loop_
_entity.id
_entity.type
_entity.pdbx_description
1 polymer ?
#
loop_
_entity_poly.entity_id
_entity_poly.type
_entity_poly.pdbx_seq_one_letter_code
_entity_poly.pdbx_strand_id
1 'polypeptide(L)'
;DAMLAADQEEAEQLLSTINRIVQNTTYNGKSLLDGSQGANGTTVGNNLRFVSADVNTNGSPEDGFPVDITQVATRAQKIGLTPLSVENIGDGLFVLVSEGGRNAELDTRRGQLKDDIDNILKSHSENPERFPAEKMSADIRGMIVYHLQKTIDENGLNVDIFEGPGGIFQIRHREYGDEPSFSVTSNIAGILTQEANMAEFSN
;
A
#
# COMPACT_ATOMS: atom_id res chain seq x y z
N ASP A 1 -14.43 27.39 -15.27
CA ASP A 1 -14.88 26.26 -16.14
C ASP A 1 -14.44 26.42 -17.61
N ALA A 2 -14.53 27.66 -18.21
CA ALA A 2 -14.11 27.85 -19.60
C ALA A 2 -12.59 27.72 -19.81
N MET A 3 -11.79 28.12 -18.83
CA MET A 3 -10.32 28.00 -18.87
C MET A 3 -9.88 26.51 -18.79
N LEU A 4 -10.52 25.72 -17.91
CA LEU A 4 -10.25 24.31 -17.80
C LEU A 4 -10.62 23.54 -19.08
N ALA A 5 -11.73 23.94 -19.74
CA ALA A 5 -12.11 23.34 -21.02
C ALA A 5 -11.12 23.70 -22.15
N ALA A 6 -10.60 24.93 -22.15
CA ALA A 6 -9.57 25.33 -23.12
C ALA A 6 -8.24 24.60 -22.90
N ASP A 7 -7.82 24.41 -21.64
CA ASP A 7 -6.61 23.65 -21.28
C ASP A 7 -6.75 22.18 -21.68
N GLN A 8 -7.95 21.60 -21.52
CA GLN A 8 -8.23 20.22 -21.93
C GLN A 8 -8.19 20.06 -23.45
N GLU A 9 -8.78 21.01 -24.19
CA GLU A 9 -8.75 21.00 -25.66
C GLU A 9 -7.31 21.15 -26.19
N GLU A 10 -6.48 21.99 -25.56
CA GLU A 10 -5.06 22.12 -25.90
C GLU A 10 -4.30 20.81 -25.62
N ALA A 11 -4.56 20.15 -24.49
CA ALA A 11 -3.96 18.86 -24.15
C ALA A 11 -4.35 17.77 -25.17
N GLU A 12 -5.60 17.70 -25.59
CA GLU A 12 -6.07 16.77 -26.62
C GLU A 12 -5.41 17.02 -28.00
N GLN A 13 -5.24 18.30 -28.37
CA GLN A 13 -4.53 18.67 -29.61
C GLN A 13 -3.05 18.29 -29.55
N LEU A 14 -2.40 18.48 -28.39
CA LEU A 14 -1.01 18.05 -28.20
C LEU A 14 -0.87 16.54 -28.30
N LEU A 15 -1.75 15.76 -27.67
CA LEU A 15 -1.79 14.30 -27.76
C LEU A 15 -2.01 13.83 -29.20
N SER A 16 -2.93 14.46 -29.92
CA SER A 16 -3.17 14.17 -31.33
C SER A 16 -1.91 14.43 -32.20
N THR A 17 -1.22 15.54 -31.89
CA THR A 17 0.03 15.91 -32.59
C THR A 17 1.15 14.91 -32.30
N ILE A 18 1.30 14.50 -31.03
CA ILE A 18 2.26 13.46 -30.63
C ILE A 18 1.97 12.14 -31.37
N ASN A 19 0.72 11.70 -31.37
CA ASN A 19 0.33 10.46 -32.07
C ASN A 19 0.63 10.54 -33.58
N ARG A 20 0.38 11.68 -34.21
CA ARG A 20 0.73 11.89 -35.62
C ARG A 20 2.24 11.85 -35.86
N ILE A 21 3.05 12.43 -34.97
CA ILE A 21 4.51 12.38 -35.05
C ILE A 21 4.98 10.94 -34.94
N VAL A 22 4.46 10.18 -33.96
CA VAL A 22 4.80 8.77 -33.74
C VAL A 22 4.51 7.94 -35.00
N GLN A 23 3.35 8.12 -35.61
CA GLN A 23 2.94 7.36 -36.80
C GLN A 23 3.72 7.73 -38.06
N ASN A 24 4.12 9.00 -38.18
CA ASN A 24 4.81 9.48 -39.39
C ASN A 24 6.33 9.46 -39.28
N THR A 25 6.91 9.22 -38.12
CA THR A 25 8.36 9.17 -37.93
C THR A 25 8.88 7.79 -38.32
N THR A 26 9.26 7.66 -39.60
CA THR A 26 9.80 6.42 -40.15
C THR A 26 11.19 6.67 -40.74
N TYR A 27 12.05 5.65 -40.67
CA TYR A 27 13.35 5.63 -41.34
C TYR A 27 13.52 4.29 -42.05
N ASN A 28 13.82 4.35 -43.33
CA ASN A 28 13.98 3.14 -44.17
C ASN A 28 12.80 2.15 -44.06
N GLY A 29 11.56 2.67 -44.02
CA GLY A 29 10.34 1.86 -43.91
C GLY A 29 10.06 1.30 -42.52
N LYS A 30 10.82 1.67 -41.50
CA LYS A 30 10.61 1.25 -40.09
C LYS A 30 10.16 2.43 -39.25
N SER A 31 9.10 2.22 -38.46
CA SER A 31 8.67 3.21 -37.49
C SER A 31 9.69 3.32 -36.36
N LEU A 32 10.03 4.54 -35.95
CA LEU A 32 11.07 4.75 -34.92
C LEU A 32 10.53 5.00 -33.54
N LEU A 33 9.26 5.45 -33.41
CA LEU A 33 8.69 5.93 -32.15
C LEU A 33 7.50 5.11 -31.67
N ASP A 34 7.08 4.09 -32.40
CA ASP A 34 5.94 3.23 -32.03
C ASP A 34 6.30 2.06 -31.12
N GLY A 35 7.57 1.97 -30.70
CA GLY A 35 8.11 0.88 -29.88
C GLY A 35 8.41 -0.41 -30.65
N SER A 36 8.11 -0.50 -31.96
CA SER A 36 8.32 -1.70 -32.76
C SER A 36 9.81 -2.03 -33.00
N GLN A 37 10.68 -1.05 -32.83
CA GLN A 37 12.15 -1.19 -32.96
C GLN A 37 12.83 -1.46 -31.61
N GLY A 38 12.09 -1.46 -30.51
CA GLY A 38 12.60 -1.86 -29.21
C GLY A 38 12.86 -3.36 -29.11
N ALA A 39 13.66 -3.77 -28.15
CA ALA A 39 13.85 -5.17 -27.85
C ALA A 39 12.52 -5.77 -27.39
N ASN A 40 11.97 -6.68 -28.18
CA ASN A 40 10.73 -7.40 -27.88
C ASN A 40 11.06 -8.74 -27.25
N GLY A 41 10.35 -9.10 -26.19
CA GLY A 41 10.47 -10.39 -25.53
C GLY A 41 9.11 -11.05 -25.36
N THR A 42 9.13 -12.36 -25.40
CA THR A 42 7.97 -13.20 -25.04
C THR A 42 8.35 -14.11 -23.89
N THR A 43 7.39 -14.43 -23.05
CA THR A 43 7.60 -15.37 -21.94
C THR A 43 6.92 -16.68 -22.24
N VAL A 44 7.57 -17.78 -21.86
CA VAL A 44 7.01 -19.12 -21.91
C VAL A 44 6.83 -19.60 -20.47
N GLY A 45 5.66 -20.06 -20.13
CA GLY A 45 5.31 -20.49 -18.78
C GLY A 45 4.32 -19.54 -18.08
N ASN A 46 3.88 -19.96 -16.89
CA ASN A 46 2.95 -19.21 -16.08
C ASN A 46 3.70 -18.25 -15.14
N ASN A 47 3.07 -17.13 -14.81
CA ASN A 47 3.56 -16.15 -13.82
C ASN A 47 4.84 -15.36 -14.23
N LEU A 48 5.21 -15.39 -15.49
CA LEU A 48 6.27 -14.54 -16.06
C LEU A 48 5.64 -13.53 -17.02
N ARG A 49 6.11 -12.31 -16.97
CA ARG A 49 5.74 -11.24 -17.91
C ARG A 49 6.98 -10.49 -18.35
N PHE A 50 7.17 -10.38 -19.67
CA PHE A 50 8.18 -9.47 -20.19
C PHE A 50 7.76 -8.02 -19.90
N VAL A 51 8.67 -7.23 -19.35
CA VAL A 51 8.43 -5.81 -19.03
C VAL A 51 9.12 -4.92 -20.04
N SER A 52 10.42 -5.06 -20.18
CA SER A 52 11.23 -4.29 -21.11
C SER A 52 12.61 -4.92 -21.28
N ALA A 53 13.31 -4.53 -22.33
CA ALA A 53 14.72 -4.83 -22.49
C ALA A 53 15.48 -3.56 -22.92
N ASP A 54 16.73 -3.46 -22.51
CA ASP A 54 17.64 -2.39 -22.88
C ASP A 54 18.16 -2.61 -24.32
N VAL A 55 18.60 -1.53 -24.97
CA VAL A 55 19.18 -1.58 -26.32
C VAL A 55 20.46 -2.43 -26.41
N ASN A 56 21.11 -2.65 -25.27
CA ASN A 56 22.30 -3.52 -25.18
C ASN A 56 21.96 -4.98 -24.83
N THR A 57 20.66 -5.30 -24.67
CA THR A 57 20.24 -6.66 -24.39
C THR A 57 20.54 -7.56 -25.57
N ASN A 58 21.36 -8.60 -25.36
CA ASN A 58 21.67 -9.58 -26.40
C ASN A 58 20.42 -10.36 -26.80
N GLY A 59 20.34 -10.73 -28.06
CA GLY A 59 19.30 -11.65 -28.53
C GLY A 59 19.35 -12.96 -27.76
N SER A 60 18.17 -13.54 -27.48
CA SER A 60 18.11 -14.84 -26.79
C SER A 60 18.61 -15.96 -27.66
N PRO A 61 19.15 -17.04 -27.08
CA PRO A 61 19.34 -18.32 -27.77
C PRO A 61 18.02 -18.85 -28.35
N GLU A 62 18.07 -19.85 -29.22
CA GLU A 62 16.87 -20.45 -29.84
C GLU A 62 15.89 -20.97 -28.80
N ASP A 63 16.37 -21.52 -27.68
CA ASP A 63 15.56 -22.00 -26.53
C ASP A 63 15.20 -20.91 -25.54
N GLY A 64 15.61 -19.66 -25.77
CA GLY A 64 15.38 -18.56 -24.83
C GLY A 64 16.38 -18.53 -23.67
N PHE A 65 16.16 -17.60 -22.72
CA PHE A 65 16.90 -17.54 -21.47
C PHE A 65 16.13 -18.33 -20.39
N PRO A 66 16.74 -19.34 -19.77
CA PRO A 66 16.10 -20.04 -18.66
C PRO A 66 15.95 -19.09 -17.46
N VAL A 67 14.77 -19.09 -16.85
CA VAL A 67 14.50 -18.36 -15.59
C VAL A 67 14.17 -19.38 -14.51
N ASP A 68 15.06 -19.48 -13.54
CA ASP A 68 14.86 -20.34 -12.36
C ASP A 68 14.60 -19.46 -11.13
N ILE A 69 13.40 -19.57 -10.56
CA ILE A 69 13.02 -18.83 -9.37
C ILE A 69 13.25 -19.74 -8.17
N THR A 70 14.42 -19.60 -7.54
CA THR A 70 14.81 -20.39 -6.38
C THR A 70 14.15 -19.89 -5.09
N GLN A 71 13.79 -18.61 -5.02
CA GLN A 71 13.10 -18.01 -3.89
C GLN A 71 12.12 -16.94 -4.37
N VAL A 72 10.87 -17.04 -3.92
CA VAL A 72 9.85 -16.02 -4.19
C VAL A 72 10.10 -14.82 -3.27
N ALA A 73 10.14 -13.63 -3.84
CA ALA A 73 10.26 -12.42 -3.04
C ALA A 73 9.02 -12.21 -2.17
N THR A 74 9.23 -11.96 -0.89
CA THR A 74 8.21 -11.63 0.10
C THR A 74 8.23 -10.13 0.39
N ARG A 75 7.21 -9.64 1.05
CA ARG A 75 7.15 -8.27 1.57
C ARG A 75 7.39 -8.31 3.06
N ALA A 76 8.14 -7.36 3.57
CA ALA A 76 8.23 -7.12 5.01
C ALA A 76 6.83 -6.87 5.58
N GLN A 77 6.47 -7.53 6.67
CA GLN A 77 5.14 -7.42 7.29
C GLN A 77 5.18 -7.54 8.80
N LYS A 78 4.19 -6.95 9.44
CA LYS A 78 3.86 -7.15 10.85
C LYS A 78 2.39 -7.52 10.96
N ILE A 79 2.11 -8.59 11.69
CA ILE A 79 0.77 -9.10 11.92
C ILE A 79 0.53 -9.11 13.43
N GLY A 80 -0.55 -8.50 13.87
CA GLY A 80 -1.00 -8.54 15.25
C GLY A 80 -1.37 -9.97 15.69
N LEU A 81 -1.53 -10.16 16.97
CA LEU A 81 -1.90 -11.45 17.57
C LEU A 81 -3.38 -11.47 18.00
N THR A 82 -3.91 -10.31 18.38
CA THR A 82 -5.27 -10.16 18.88
C THR A 82 -5.98 -9.00 18.16
N PRO A 83 -7.30 -9.10 17.93
CA PRO A 83 -8.05 -7.99 17.38
C PRO A 83 -8.23 -6.88 18.43
N LEU A 84 -8.27 -5.63 17.98
CA LEU A 84 -8.72 -4.54 18.82
C LEU A 84 -10.23 -4.61 18.99
N SER A 85 -10.69 -4.46 20.23
CA SER A 85 -12.10 -4.52 20.60
C SER A 85 -12.48 -3.41 21.57
N VAL A 86 -13.78 -3.25 21.80
CA VAL A 86 -14.30 -2.30 22.80
C VAL A 86 -13.84 -2.63 24.22
N GLU A 87 -13.49 -3.90 24.49
CA GLU A 87 -13.02 -4.36 25.79
C GLU A 87 -11.52 -4.11 26.01
N ASN A 88 -10.71 -4.13 24.94
CA ASN A 88 -9.25 -4.03 25.07
C ASN A 88 -8.67 -2.70 24.62
N ILE A 89 -9.47 -1.78 24.05
CA ILE A 89 -8.99 -0.44 23.70
C ILE A 89 -8.68 0.40 24.95
N GLY A 90 -9.36 0.13 26.09
CA GLY A 90 -9.06 0.72 27.39
C GLY A 90 -8.83 2.22 27.36
N ASP A 91 -7.63 2.65 27.78
CA ASP A 91 -7.20 4.05 27.83
C ASP A 91 -6.75 4.59 26.45
N GLY A 92 -7.05 3.87 25.39
CA GLY A 92 -6.76 4.24 24.01
C GLY A 92 -5.54 3.55 23.41
N LEU A 93 -5.49 3.57 22.08
CA LEU A 93 -4.42 2.99 21.29
C LEU A 93 -3.44 4.08 20.81
N PHE A 94 -2.16 3.80 20.97
CA PHE A 94 -1.08 4.54 20.35
C PHE A 94 -0.30 3.59 19.43
N VAL A 95 -0.09 4.00 18.18
CA VAL A 95 0.72 3.28 17.19
C VAL A 95 1.70 4.23 16.55
N LEU A 96 2.95 3.83 16.46
CA LEU A 96 4.00 4.50 15.72
C LEU A 96 4.57 3.54 14.67
N VAL A 97 4.56 3.94 13.43
CA VAL A 97 5.19 3.23 12.32
C VAL A 97 6.37 4.07 11.83
N SER A 98 7.54 3.45 11.70
CA SER A 98 8.77 4.12 11.29
C SER A 98 9.40 3.40 10.10
N GLU A 99 9.75 4.15 9.05
CA GLU A 99 10.38 3.66 7.84
C GLU A 99 11.30 4.73 7.24
N GLY A 100 12.54 4.38 6.97
CA GLY A 100 13.49 5.25 6.28
C GLY A 100 13.70 6.62 6.96
N GLY A 101 13.58 6.67 8.30
CA GLY A 101 13.69 7.92 9.08
C GLY A 101 12.42 8.78 9.09
N ARG A 102 11.33 8.32 8.48
CA ARG A 102 9.99 8.93 8.52
C ARG A 102 9.11 8.19 9.51
N ASN A 103 8.13 8.89 10.08
CA ASN A 103 7.24 8.35 11.09
C ASN A 103 5.79 8.67 10.75
N ALA A 104 4.91 7.70 10.98
CA ALA A 104 3.47 7.88 11.00
C ALA A 104 2.94 7.50 12.38
N GLU A 105 2.23 8.41 13.03
CA GLU A 105 1.72 8.25 14.38
C GLU A 105 0.19 8.27 14.38
N LEU A 106 -0.41 7.34 15.12
CA LEU A 106 -1.82 7.35 15.49
C LEU A 106 -1.94 7.40 17.01
N ASP A 107 -2.77 8.30 17.52
CA ASP A 107 -3.10 8.36 18.94
C ASP A 107 -4.62 8.57 19.12
N THR A 108 -5.31 7.53 19.55
CA THR A 108 -6.76 7.59 19.78
C THR A 108 -7.16 8.31 21.06
N ARG A 109 -6.21 8.80 21.85
CA ARG A 109 -6.45 9.51 23.13
C ARG A 109 -6.68 11.00 22.95
N ARG A 110 -6.63 11.52 21.72
CA ARG A 110 -6.74 12.97 21.42
C ARG A 110 -7.43 13.24 20.08
N GLY A 111 -7.92 14.47 19.95
CA GLY A 111 -8.55 14.95 18.73
C GLY A 111 -9.90 14.29 18.42
N GLN A 112 -10.39 14.50 17.21
CA GLN A 112 -11.69 14.02 16.76
C GLN A 112 -11.81 12.49 16.85
N LEU A 113 -10.75 11.75 16.57
CA LEU A 113 -10.74 10.29 16.64
C LEU A 113 -11.08 9.79 18.07
N LYS A 114 -10.57 10.49 19.11
CA LYS A 114 -10.93 10.19 20.50
C LYS A 114 -12.44 10.38 20.73
N ASP A 115 -12.98 11.51 20.31
CA ASP A 115 -14.39 11.83 20.53
C ASP A 115 -15.29 10.81 19.81
N ASP A 116 -14.94 10.40 18.62
CA ASP A 116 -15.68 9.41 17.83
C ASP A 116 -15.64 8.02 18.50
N ILE A 117 -14.48 7.59 19.00
CA ILE A 117 -14.33 6.32 19.72
C ILE A 117 -15.10 6.37 21.06
N ASP A 118 -14.97 7.44 21.82
CA ASP A 118 -15.71 7.61 23.09
C ASP A 118 -17.23 7.54 22.88
N ASN A 119 -17.74 8.12 21.79
CA ASN A 119 -19.16 8.02 21.43
C ASN A 119 -19.60 6.59 21.13
N ILE A 120 -18.74 5.81 20.44
CA ILE A 120 -18.99 4.39 20.18
C ILE A 120 -19.02 3.59 21.49
N LEU A 121 -18.00 3.77 22.34
CA LEU A 121 -17.91 3.08 23.63
C LEU A 121 -19.09 3.41 24.51
N LYS A 122 -19.51 4.67 24.57
CA LYS A 122 -20.68 5.13 25.31
C LYS A 122 -21.95 4.48 24.76
N SER A 123 -22.15 4.47 23.45
CA SER A 123 -23.33 3.87 22.81
C SER A 123 -23.44 2.38 23.14
N HIS A 124 -22.31 1.66 23.13
CA HIS A 124 -22.25 0.25 23.52
C HIS A 124 -22.61 0.07 25.00
N SER A 125 -22.05 0.88 25.90
CA SER A 125 -22.29 0.76 27.35
C SER A 125 -23.74 1.07 27.73
N GLU A 126 -24.37 2.03 27.04
CA GLU A 126 -25.76 2.45 27.31
C GLU A 126 -26.79 1.45 26.75
N ASN A 127 -26.50 0.83 25.60
CA ASN A 127 -27.42 -0.11 24.95
C ASN A 127 -26.69 -1.21 24.18
N PRO A 128 -26.11 -2.23 24.84
CA PRO A 128 -25.30 -3.26 24.24
C PRO A 128 -26.09 -4.17 23.29
N GLU A 129 -27.41 -4.30 23.45
CA GLU A 129 -28.23 -5.10 22.53
C GLU A 129 -28.38 -4.42 21.17
N ARG A 130 -28.51 -3.09 21.15
CA ARG A 130 -28.61 -2.29 19.92
C ARG A 130 -27.25 -2.05 19.26
N PHE A 131 -26.23 -1.92 20.09
CA PHE A 131 -24.84 -1.64 19.67
C PHE A 131 -23.92 -2.76 20.16
N PRO A 132 -23.96 -3.95 19.54
CA PRO A 132 -23.18 -5.10 20.00
C PRO A 132 -21.68 -4.86 19.88
N ALA A 133 -20.92 -5.40 20.85
CA ALA A 133 -19.48 -5.22 20.97
C ALA A 133 -18.71 -5.55 19.68
N GLU A 134 -19.09 -6.62 18.99
CA GLU A 134 -18.43 -7.04 17.74
C GLU A 134 -18.55 -5.97 16.65
N LYS A 135 -19.76 -5.41 16.45
CA LYS A 135 -19.97 -4.35 15.47
C LYS A 135 -19.21 -3.09 15.83
N MET A 136 -19.30 -2.68 17.11
CA MET A 136 -18.61 -1.47 17.58
C MET A 136 -17.10 -1.63 17.48
N SER A 137 -16.57 -2.81 17.78
CA SER A 137 -15.14 -3.13 17.60
C SER A 137 -14.72 -3.04 16.13
N ALA A 138 -15.55 -3.55 15.21
CA ALA A 138 -15.28 -3.43 13.77
C ALA A 138 -15.29 -1.96 13.30
N ASP A 139 -16.25 -1.15 13.78
CA ASP A 139 -16.32 0.28 13.46
C ASP A 139 -15.05 1.02 13.97
N ILE A 140 -14.59 0.73 15.20
CA ILE A 140 -13.35 1.29 15.74
C ILE A 140 -12.14 0.87 14.90
N ARG A 141 -12.01 -0.43 14.56
CA ARG A 141 -10.89 -0.91 13.73
C ARG A 141 -10.87 -0.25 12.36
N GLY A 142 -12.04 -0.09 11.73
CA GLY A 142 -12.15 0.61 10.45
C GLY A 142 -11.67 2.06 10.51
N MET A 143 -12.03 2.79 11.57
CA MET A 143 -11.55 4.17 11.78
C MET A 143 -10.03 4.21 11.98
N ILE A 144 -9.48 3.30 12.77
CA ILE A 144 -8.03 3.23 13.02
C ILE A 144 -7.27 2.94 11.73
N VAL A 145 -7.71 1.97 10.92
CA VAL A 145 -7.11 1.67 9.62
C VAL A 145 -7.13 2.91 8.72
N TYR A 146 -8.27 3.58 8.63
CA TYR A 146 -8.42 4.78 7.81
C TYR A 146 -7.47 5.91 8.25
N HIS A 147 -7.46 6.24 9.55
CA HIS A 147 -6.65 7.34 10.07
C HIS A 147 -5.15 7.04 10.02
N LEU A 148 -4.74 5.81 10.36
CA LEU A 148 -3.32 5.43 10.30
C LEU A 148 -2.85 5.36 8.84
N GLN A 149 -3.64 4.80 7.91
CA GLN A 149 -3.29 4.79 6.48
C GLN A 149 -3.13 6.21 5.94
N LYS A 150 -4.06 7.11 6.28
CA LYS A 150 -3.95 8.51 5.90
C LYS A 150 -2.66 9.15 6.40
N THR A 151 -2.30 8.92 7.67
CA THR A 151 -1.06 9.45 8.25
C THR A 151 0.19 8.84 7.59
N ILE A 152 0.16 7.55 7.26
CA ILE A 152 1.21 6.85 6.50
C ILE A 152 1.43 7.52 5.15
N ASP A 153 0.36 7.76 4.40
CA ASP A 153 0.42 8.36 3.06
C ASP A 153 0.87 9.84 3.12
N GLU A 154 0.37 10.62 4.07
CA GLU A 154 0.75 12.02 4.28
C GLU A 154 2.24 12.19 4.64
N ASN A 155 2.81 11.23 5.37
CA ASN A 155 4.24 11.23 5.72
C ASN A 155 5.12 10.47 4.72
N GLY A 156 4.53 9.93 3.65
CA GLY A 156 5.22 9.29 2.54
C GLY A 156 5.94 7.99 2.94
N LEU A 157 5.38 7.22 3.88
CA LEU A 157 5.84 5.87 4.17
C LEU A 157 5.32 4.89 3.10
N ASN A 158 6.14 3.90 2.77
CA ASN A 158 5.83 2.94 1.71
C ASN A 158 5.22 1.63 2.26
N VAL A 159 4.32 1.77 3.22
CA VAL A 159 3.61 0.65 3.85
C VAL A 159 2.10 0.82 3.75
N ASP A 160 1.37 -0.28 3.88
CA ASP A 160 -0.08 -0.30 3.97
C ASP A 160 -0.52 -0.94 5.28
N ILE A 161 -1.54 -0.37 5.93
CA ILE A 161 -2.25 -1.00 7.04
C ILE A 161 -3.61 -1.51 6.57
N PHE A 162 -4.00 -2.67 7.04
CA PHE A 162 -5.32 -3.24 6.77
C PHE A 162 -5.77 -4.19 7.88
N GLU A 163 -7.06 -4.44 7.92
CA GLU A 163 -7.65 -5.45 8.78
C GLU A 163 -7.63 -6.81 8.07
N GLY A 164 -6.95 -7.78 8.65
CA GLY A 164 -6.90 -9.16 8.19
C GLY A 164 -8.01 -10.03 8.79
N PRO A 165 -7.97 -11.35 8.52
CA PRO A 165 -8.93 -12.28 9.09
C PRO A 165 -9.01 -12.20 10.62
N GLY A 166 -10.23 -12.26 11.14
CA GLY A 166 -10.49 -12.17 12.58
C GLY A 166 -10.32 -10.79 13.21
N GLY A 167 -10.27 -9.72 12.42
CA GLY A 167 -10.13 -8.36 12.94
C GLY A 167 -8.72 -7.99 13.40
N ILE A 168 -7.71 -8.73 12.96
CA ILE A 168 -6.30 -8.54 13.34
C ILE A 168 -5.67 -7.51 12.42
N PHE A 169 -5.04 -6.49 12.96
CA PHE A 169 -4.31 -5.52 12.17
C PHE A 169 -3.05 -6.11 11.56
N GLN A 170 -2.78 -5.71 10.32
CA GLN A 170 -1.59 -6.09 9.58
C GLN A 170 -0.99 -4.85 8.92
N ILE A 171 0.32 -4.71 8.98
CA ILE A 171 1.07 -3.70 8.24
C ILE A 171 2.02 -4.44 7.31
N ARG A 172 2.08 -4.00 6.05
CA ARG A 172 2.89 -4.63 5.02
C ARG A 172 3.56 -3.58 4.15
N HIS A 173 4.83 -3.78 3.86
CA HIS A 173 5.57 -2.94 2.92
C HIS A 173 5.01 -3.09 1.50
N ARG A 174 5.00 -2.01 0.71
CA ARG A 174 4.51 -2.04 -0.68
C ARG A 174 5.49 -2.71 -1.63
N GLU A 175 6.78 -2.64 -1.35
CA GLU A 175 7.83 -3.26 -2.14
C GLU A 175 8.16 -4.68 -1.69
N TYR A 176 8.63 -5.48 -2.64
CA TYR A 176 9.14 -6.82 -2.41
C TYR A 176 10.65 -6.80 -2.24
N GLY A 177 11.17 -7.76 -1.50
CA GLY A 177 12.60 -7.97 -1.31
C GLY A 177 12.96 -8.06 0.17
N ASP A 178 14.24 -8.17 0.44
CA ASP A 178 14.84 -8.28 1.76
C ASP A 178 15.35 -6.93 2.31
N GLU A 179 15.53 -5.93 1.43
CA GLU A 179 15.97 -4.58 1.83
C GLU A 179 14.84 -3.74 2.44
N PRO A 180 13.59 -3.73 1.89
CA PRO A 180 12.50 -2.95 2.46
C PRO A 180 12.15 -3.41 3.88
N SER A 181 12.22 -2.49 4.84
CA SER A 181 11.93 -2.76 6.24
C SER A 181 11.30 -1.57 6.94
N PHE A 182 10.54 -1.84 7.97
CA PHE A 182 9.94 -0.84 8.83
C PHE A 182 9.86 -1.36 10.27
N SER A 183 9.58 -0.47 11.22
CA SER A 183 9.31 -0.87 12.59
C SER A 183 7.95 -0.34 13.05
N VAL A 184 7.36 -1.05 13.98
CA VAL A 184 6.08 -0.69 14.60
C VAL A 184 6.24 -0.68 16.12
N THR A 185 5.62 0.28 16.77
CA THR A 185 5.44 0.33 18.22
C THR A 185 3.95 0.49 18.52
N SER A 186 3.43 -0.31 19.44
CA SER A 186 2.05 -0.19 19.95
C SER A 186 2.07 -0.17 21.47
N ASN A 187 1.17 0.62 22.08
CA ASN A 187 1.03 0.64 23.54
C ASN A 187 0.18 -0.52 24.08
N ILE A 188 -0.52 -1.25 23.22
CA ILE A 188 -1.32 -2.41 23.59
C ILE A 188 -0.64 -3.66 23.02
N ALA A 189 -0.21 -4.56 23.89
CA ALA A 189 0.39 -5.83 23.51
C ALA A 189 -0.60 -6.68 22.68
N GLY A 190 -0.09 -7.32 21.65
CA GLY A 190 -0.87 -8.19 20.76
C GLY A 190 -1.56 -7.46 19.60
N ILE A 191 -1.74 -6.13 19.63
CA ILE A 191 -2.46 -5.43 18.56
C ILE A 191 -1.63 -5.35 17.28
N LEU A 192 -0.38 -4.89 17.36
CA LEU A 192 0.57 -4.86 16.24
C LEU A 192 1.96 -5.32 16.66
N THR A 193 2.24 -5.31 17.95
CA THR A 193 3.48 -5.78 18.55
C THR A 193 3.19 -6.81 19.64
N GLN A 194 4.11 -7.73 19.88
CA GLN A 194 3.97 -8.75 20.93
C GLN A 194 3.97 -8.10 22.31
N GLU A 195 4.88 -7.12 22.50
CA GLU A 195 5.01 -6.39 23.74
C GLU A 195 4.57 -4.94 23.59
N ALA A 196 3.97 -4.40 24.64
CA ALA A 196 3.55 -3.00 24.69
C ALA A 196 4.75 -2.06 24.78
N ASN A 197 4.70 -0.95 24.03
CA ASN A 197 5.69 0.13 24.03
C ASN A 197 7.10 -0.28 23.59
N MET A 198 7.24 -1.43 22.94
CA MET A 198 8.49 -1.86 22.31
C MET A 198 8.40 -1.74 20.79
N ALA A 199 9.47 -1.22 20.18
CA ALA A 199 9.59 -1.19 18.74
C ALA A 199 9.96 -2.59 18.22
N GLU A 200 9.15 -3.10 17.30
CA GLU A 200 9.40 -4.37 16.63
C GLU A 200 9.62 -4.14 15.14
N PHE A 201 10.67 -4.74 14.61
CA PHE A 201 10.99 -4.67 13.19
C PHE A 201 10.15 -5.68 12.39
N SER A 202 9.86 -5.30 11.14
CA SER A 202 9.23 -6.19 10.17
C SER A 202 10.21 -7.31 9.74
N ASN A 203 9.66 -8.48 9.51
CA ASN A 203 10.38 -9.62 8.94
C ASN A 203 9.79 -9.99 7.59
#